data_6f79d34871e4ad696d4e7faef4c27c97
#
_entry.id   6f79d34871e4ad696d4e7faef4c27c97
#
_cell.length_a   1.000
_cell.length_b   1.000
_cell.length_c   1.000
_cell.angle_alpha   90.00
_cell.angle_beta   90.00
_cell.angle_gamma   90.00
#
_symmetry.space_group_name_H-M   'P 1'
#
loop_
_entity.id
_entity.type
_entity.pdbx_description
1 polymer ?
#
loop_
_entity_poly.entity_id
_entity_poly.type
_entity_poly.pdbx_seq_one_letter_code
_entity_poly.pdbx_strand_id
1 'polypeptide(L)'
;HNGVADPTVLGDGAHGQGGRIENGLFPASHTAEELARIQELSQRNAGGPNSGQATRRRRERDREPGPIRRMVNAWWNRLLAAVYGGGFSMQEAEYEEHATRRDYIWNTLGTAVWGMAFPPLTIVSTQLVGAEEAGKFSIAFVTGTLIMIACNYGVRNFQVSDIDEKTSFASYQLNRWLCGALALACGLMYSSARGYDAQMAMIGLGVYLYKVIDGIADVYEGRLQQADKLYLAGMSQTLRSAGVIAVFSVALFLTRSMPIAAMAMGIAAIASLVLVTAPLALLETEKSRRVSLREVGRLSAQCAPLFGALFLFNLIESMPKFVMEGTLAYKYQLYFNALFFPAQAILLSIGFIYKPQLLRLSSIWANPRKRRRFDLIIVAVMALIVVITGACAAFMAGPGIPIMSFMYGLNFERYRTLALLMVVAGGVTAAIDFIYAIITVLRHAGDVTKIYLICFAVSVVLPMILIKLFGLTGAVVSYLAIMTLLLVLLIIEYAHIRQRIERAHNPYGA
;
A
#
# COMPACT_ATOMS: atom_id res chain seq x y z
N HIS A 1 -37.88 37.05 31.08
CA HIS A 1 -38.65 35.86 30.71
C HIS A 1 -37.99 35.12 29.55
N ASN A 2 -37.61 33.95 29.90
CA ASN A 2 -36.93 32.91 29.20
C ASN A 2 -37.52 32.54 27.85
N GLY A 3 -36.65 32.26 26.90
CA GLY A 3 -36.95 31.52 25.69
C GLY A 3 -35.69 30.76 25.27
N VAL A 4 -35.56 29.55 25.80
CA VAL A 4 -34.57 28.55 25.37
C VAL A 4 -35.02 28.05 24.02
N ALA A 5 -34.20 28.20 23.01
CA ALA A 5 -34.35 27.52 21.72
C ALA A 5 -33.50 26.29 21.67
N ASP A 6 -34.14 25.16 21.50
CA ASP A 6 -33.62 23.82 21.30
C ASP A 6 -32.94 23.70 19.93
N PRO A 7 -31.72 23.20 19.80
CA PRO A 7 -31.05 22.93 18.55
C PRO A 7 -31.09 21.45 18.22
N THR A 8 -32.23 20.94 17.84
CA THR A 8 -32.36 19.64 17.20
C THR A 8 -32.95 19.78 15.83
N VAL A 9 -32.14 20.09 14.86
CA VAL A 9 -32.24 19.63 13.46
C VAL A 9 -30.89 19.85 12.82
N LEU A 10 -30.12 18.84 12.72
CA LEU A 10 -29.07 18.79 11.70
C LEU A 10 -29.13 17.46 11.01
N GLY A 11 -29.66 17.61 9.79
CA GLY A 11 -29.78 16.57 8.83
C GLY A 11 -28.45 16.00 8.39
N ASP A 12 -28.54 14.77 8.05
CA ASP A 12 -27.65 13.94 7.26
C ASP A 12 -26.99 14.69 6.12
N GLY A 13 -25.72 14.50 5.99
CA GLY A 13 -25.00 14.94 4.79
C GLY A 13 -23.51 15.08 4.98
N ALA A 14 -22.82 14.03 5.34
CA ALA A 14 -21.38 14.06 5.25
C ALA A 14 -20.81 12.70 4.86
N HIS A 15 -20.96 12.33 3.62
CA HIS A 15 -20.14 11.34 2.98
C HIS A 15 -19.01 12.05 2.24
N GLY A 16 -17.94 12.35 2.96
CA GLY A 16 -16.67 12.79 2.42
C GLY A 16 -15.58 11.90 2.96
N GLN A 17 -15.56 10.65 2.55
CA GLN A 17 -14.45 9.77 2.85
C GLN A 17 -13.32 10.08 1.87
N GLY A 18 -12.37 10.90 2.30
CA GLY A 18 -11.09 11.05 1.64
C GLY A 18 -10.29 9.77 1.75
N GLY A 19 -10.59 8.84 0.83
CA GLY A 19 -9.77 7.66 0.66
C GLY A 19 -8.38 8.07 0.18
N ARG A 20 -7.37 7.52 0.82
CA ARG A 20 -5.97 7.77 0.52
C ARG A 20 -5.55 6.94 -0.67
N ILE A 21 -4.99 7.57 -1.69
CA ILE A 21 -4.28 6.86 -2.75
C ILE A 21 -2.93 6.43 -2.17
N GLU A 22 -2.72 5.13 -2.15
CA GLU A 22 -1.43 4.53 -1.88
C GLU A 22 -0.75 4.18 -3.18
N ASN A 23 0.45 4.68 -3.34
CA ASN A 23 1.32 4.20 -4.40
C ASN A 23 1.58 2.72 -4.18
N GLY A 24 1.37 1.91 -5.22
CA GLY A 24 1.20 0.46 -5.19
C GLY A 24 2.32 -0.41 -4.63
N LEU A 25 3.22 0.17 -3.86
CA LEU A 25 4.33 -0.55 -3.24
C LEU A 25 4.27 -0.56 -1.70
N PHE A 26 3.37 0.24 -1.08
CA PHE A 26 3.31 0.33 0.38
C PHE A 26 1.87 0.29 0.88
N PRO A 27 1.56 -0.51 1.91
CA PRO A 27 0.27 -0.45 2.58
C PRO A 27 0.09 0.88 3.29
N ALA A 28 -1.19 1.30 3.46
CA ALA A 28 -1.56 2.52 4.13
C ALA A 28 -0.88 2.64 5.50
N SER A 29 -0.07 3.66 5.66
CA SER A 29 0.09 4.24 6.97
C SER A 29 -1.25 4.92 7.31
N HIS A 30 -1.72 4.76 8.54
CA HIS A 30 -3.02 5.23 9.00
C HIS A 30 -3.42 6.59 8.47
N THR A 31 -4.66 6.74 8.01
CA THR A 31 -5.25 8.04 7.70
C THR A 31 -5.34 8.89 8.96
N ALA A 32 -5.45 10.21 8.81
CA ALA A 32 -5.65 11.11 9.95
C ALA A 32 -6.88 10.74 10.81
N GLU A 33 -7.93 10.18 10.16
CA GLU A 33 -9.12 9.68 10.87
C GLU A 33 -8.84 8.38 11.62
N GLU A 34 -8.01 7.50 11.09
CA GLU A 34 -7.59 6.27 11.77
C GLU A 34 -6.75 6.58 13.00
N LEU A 35 -5.81 7.52 12.91
CA LEU A 35 -5.01 7.98 14.05
C LEU A 35 -5.84 8.70 15.12
N ALA A 36 -6.81 9.53 14.72
CA ALA A 36 -7.76 10.16 15.64
C ALA A 36 -8.62 9.12 16.36
N ARG A 37 -9.06 8.10 15.64
CA ARG A 37 -9.86 7.01 16.17
C ARG A 37 -9.08 6.06 17.06
N ILE A 38 -7.82 5.79 16.73
CA ILE A 38 -6.89 5.04 17.58
C ILE A 38 -6.64 5.79 18.90
N GLN A 39 -6.50 7.11 18.86
CA GLN A 39 -6.38 7.94 20.05
C GLN A 39 -7.70 7.97 20.86
N GLU A 40 -8.84 8.05 20.20
CA GLU A 40 -10.15 8.05 20.85
C GLU A 40 -10.46 6.68 21.49
N LEU A 41 -10.07 5.58 20.83
CA LEU A 41 -10.16 4.22 21.39
C LEU A 41 -9.20 4.01 22.55
N SER A 42 -7.98 4.54 22.47
CA SER A 42 -7.01 4.52 23.55
C SER A 42 -7.53 5.28 24.79
N GLN A 43 -8.20 6.42 24.58
CA GLN A 43 -8.84 7.19 25.64
C GLN A 43 -10.11 6.54 26.20
N ARG A 44 -10.90 5.86 25.36
CA ARG A 44 -12.08 5.09 25.80
C ARG A 44 -11.72 3.84 26.61
N ASN A 45 -10.64 3.18 26.29
CA ASN A 45 -10.15 2.02 27.04
C ASN A 45 -9.51 2.41 28.38
N ALA A 46 -9.09 3.66 28.53
CA ALA A 46 -8.65 4.20 29.83
C ALA A 46 -9.80 4.54 30.81
N GLY A 47 -11.05 4.53 30.33
CA GLY A 47 -12.26 4.73 31.15
C GLY A 47 -13.00 3.42 31.32
N GLY A 48 -12.75 2.72 32.43
CA GLY A 48 -13.29 1.51 33.02
C GLY A 48 -14.36 0.61 32.31
N PRO A 49 -14.46 -0.66 32.67
CA PRO A 49 -15.17 -1.66 31.88
C PRO A 49 -16.70 -1.48 31.91
N ASN A 50 -17.29 -1.34 30.74
CA ASN A 50 -18.74 -1.43 30.56
C ASN A 50 -19.25 -2.83 30.96
N SER A 51 -20.01 -2.90 32.05
CA SER A 51 -20.50 -4.13 32.69
C SER A 51 -21.29 -5.07 31.74
N GLY A 52 -21.84 -4.55 30.64
CA GLY A 52 -22.57 -5.35 29.65
C GLY A 52 -21.68 -6.17 28.70
N GLN A 53 -20.47 -5.71 28.43
CA GLN A 53 -19.52 -6.45 27.59
C GLN A 53 -18.79 -7.52 28.39
N ALA A 54 -18.53 -7.30 29.68
CA ALA A 54 -17.89 -8.27 30.55
C ALA A 54 -18.75 -9.52 30.77
N THR A 55 -20.07 -9.37 30.84
CA THR A 55 -21.03 -10.50 31.00
C THR A 55 -21.19 -11.31 29.72
N ARG A 56 -21.08 -10.67 28.53
CA ARG A 56 -21.11 -11.36 27.24
C ARG A 56 -19.82 -12.15 26.99
N ARG A 57 -18.66 -11.56 27.31
CA ARG A 57 -17.34 -12.21 27.23
C ARG A 57 -17.24 -13.43 28.19
N ARG A 58 -17.91 -13.40 29.35
CA ARG A 58 -17.91 -14.50 30.33
C ARG A 58 -18.73 -15.71 29.84
N ARG A 59 -19.86 -15.49 29.16
CA ARG A 59 -20.72 -16.59 28.62
C ARG A 59 -20.13 -17.29 27.39
N GLU A 60 -19.23 -16.63 26.63
CA GLU A 60 -18.57 -17.23 25.47
C GLU A 60 -17.27 -17.96 25.84
N ARG A 61 -16.65 -17.65 26.99
CA ARG A 61 -15.47 -18.38 27.52
C ARG A 61 -15.78 -19.82 27.93
N ASP A 62 -17.02 -20.13 28.25
CA ASP A 62 -17.43 -21.45 28.81
C ASP A 62 -17.79 -22.48 27.74
N ARG A 63 -17.69 -22.18 26.44
CA ARG A 63 -17.84 -23.20 25.39
C ARG A 63 -16.49 -23.80 25.05
N GLU A 64 -16.34 -25.07 25.41
CA GLU A 64 -15.14 -25.83 25.03
C GLU A 64 -14.90 -25.77 23.52
N PRO A 65 -13.69 -25.41 23.10
CA PRO A 65 -13.36 -25.33 21.69
C PRO A 65 -13.38 -26.73 21.05
N GLY A 66 -13.99 -26.84 19.86
CA GLY A 66 -14.02 -28.08 19.09
C GLY A 66 -12.62 -28.67 18.83
N PRO A 67 -12.52 -29.96 18.49
CA PRO A 67 -11.22 -30.65 18.35
C PRO A 67 -10.26 -30.00 17.36
N ILE A 68 -10.75 -29.50 16.24
CA ILE A 68 -9.94 -28.78 15.24
C ILE A 68 -9.40 -27.47 15.82
N ARG A 69 -10.24 -26.73 16.55
CA ARG A 69 -9.83 -25.48 17.20
C ARG A 69 -8.80 -25.70 18.30
N ARG A 70 -8.90 -26.82 19.05
CA ARG A 70 -7.88 -27.21 20.04
C ARG A 70 -6.55 -27.55 19.38
N MET A 71 -6.57 -28.27 18.27
CA MET A 71 -5.36 -28.62 17.52
C MET A 71 -4.67 -27.38 16.92
N VAL A 72 -5.45 -26.48 16.31
CA VAL A 72 -4.94 -25.23 15.75
C VAL A 72 -4.40 -24.30 16.85
N ASN A 73 -5.11 -24.19 17.98
CA ASN A 73 -4.63 -23.42 19.14
C ASN A 73 -3.34 -24.00 19.73
N ALA A 74 -3.24 -25.33 19.85
CA ALA A 74 -2.04 -25.99 20.36
C ALA A 74 -0.84 -25.78 19.41
N TRP A 75 -1.08 -25.89 18.10
CA TRP A 75 -0.06 -25.60 17.10
C TRP A 75 0.36 -24.12 17.13
N TRP A 76 -0.62 -23.22 17.21
CA TRP A 76 -0.39 -21.78 17.27
C TRP A 76 0.43 -21.38 18.51
N ASN A 77 0.04 -21.89 19.68
CA ASN A 77 0.78 -21.63 20.91
C ASN A 77 2.22 -22.16 20.85
N ARG A 78 2.47 -23.29 20.18
CA ARG A 78 3.83 -23.81 19.94
C ARG A 78 4.60 -22.90 19.00
N LEU A 79 3.97 -22.38 17.95
CA LEU A 79 4.59 -21.44 17.02
C LEU A 79 4.98 -20.13 17.72
N LEU A 80 4.05 -19.57 18.51
CA LEU A 80 4.30 -18.37 19.32
C LEU A 80 5.41 -18.60 20.35
N ALA A 81 5.41 -19.74 21.05
CA ALA A 81 6.44 -20.08 22.00
C ALA A 81 7.82 -20.23 21.33
N ALA A 82 7.87 -20.81 20.13
CA ALA A 82 9.12 -20.95 19.37
C ALA A 82 9.65 -19.59 18.87
N VAL A 83 8.77 -18.69 18.45
CA VAL A 83 9.13 -17.36 17.92
C VAL A 83 9.45 -16.36 19.04
N TYR A 84 8.77 -16.46 20.19
CA TYR A 84 8.83 -15.47 21.28
C TYR A 84 9.38 -15.96 22.61
N GLY A 85 9.90 -17.17 22.67
CA GLY A 85 10.55 -17.68 23.90
C GLY A 85 9.63 -17.82 25.09
N GLY A 86 8.30 -18.02 24.91
CA GLY A 86 7.37 -18.38 25.98
C GLY A 86 6.87 -17.23 26.87
N GLY A 87 7.20 -15.97 26.59
CA GLY A 87 6.87 -14.82 27.46
C GLY A 87 5.45 -14.27 27.37
N PHE A 88 4.59 -14.83 26.52
CA PHE A 88 3.29 -14.19 26.17
C PHE A 88 2.15 -14.43 27.19
N SER A 89 2.25 -15.39 28.08
CA SER A 89 1.13 -15.78 28.95
C SER A 89 1.11 -15.09 30.33
N MET A 90 2.11 -14.31 30.71
CA MET A 90 2.22 -13.77 32.06
C MET A 90 2.10 -12.24 32.21
N GLN A 91 1.90 -11.49 31.11
CA GLN A 91 2.06 -10.02 31.15
C GLN A 91 0.91 -9.24 30.50
N GLU A 92 -0.36 -9.62 30.72
CA GLU A 92 -1.49 -8.82 30.20
C GLU A 92 -1.54 -7.39 30.74
N ALA A 93 -1.13 -7.15 31.96
CA ALA A 93 -1.18 -5.82 32.61
C ALA A 93 0.01 -4.89 32.22
N GLU A 94 1.19 -5.44 32.00
CA GLU A 94 2.36 -4.70 31.51
C GLU A 94 2.29 -4.46 29.99
N TYR A 95 1.39 -5.16 29.34
CA TYR A 95 1.19 -5.21 27.90
C TYR A 95 0.47 -3.96 27.36
N GLU A 96 -0.46 -3.39 28.11
CA GLU A 96 -1.24 -2.20 27.69
C GLU A 96 -0.39 -0.93 27.62
N GLU A 97 0.58 -0.77 28.52
CA GLU A 97 1.43 0.42 28.57
C GLU A 97 2.45 0.50 27.42
N HIS A 98 2.83 -0.65 26.85
CA HIS A 98 3.79 -0.75 25.74
C HIS A 98 3.13 -1.05 24.36
N ALA A 99 1.82 -1.21 24.31
CA ALA A 99 1.07 -1.63 23.12
C ALA A 99 1.33 -0.70 21.91
N THR A 100 1.23 0.61 22.08
CA THR A 100 1.40 1.59 20.99
C THR A 100 2.80 1.56 20.38
N ARG A 101 3.85 1.42 21.20
CA ARG A 101 5.23 1.34 20.71
C ARG A 101 5.47 0.05 19.94
N ARG A 102 4.95 -1.06 20.41
CA ARG A 102 5.05 -2.37 19.78
C ARG A 102 4.30 -2.40 18.45
N ASP A 103 3.08 -1.87 18.42
CA ASP A 103 2.28 -1.75 17.21
C ASP A 103 3.01 -0.95 16.14
N TYR A 104 3.58 0.18 16.53
CA TYR A 104 4.38 1.02 15.64
C TYR A 104 5.60 0.28 15.07
N ILE A 105 6.38 -0.39 15.91
CA ILE A 105 7.59 -1.10 15.49
C ILE A 105 7.24 -2.22 14.52
N TRP A 106 6.29 -3.09 14.87
CA TRP A 106 5.95 -4.23 14.03
C TRP A 106 5.24 -3.85 12.75
N ASN A 107 4.36 -2.85 12.79
CA ASN A 107 3.72 -2.33 11.59
C ASN A 107 4.74 -1.67 10.66
N THR A 108 5.66 -0.88 11.19
CA THR A 108 6.73 -0.25 10.40
C THR A 108 7.64 -1.30 9.79
N LEU A 109 8.05 -2.31 10.57
CA LEU A 109 8.89 -3.41 10.08
C LEU A 109 8.17 -4.22 8.99
N GLY A 110 6.92 -4.60 9.21
CA GLY A 110 6.12 -5.32 8.23
C GLY A 110 5.97 -4.56 6.92
N THR A 111 5.63 -3.29 7.03
CA THR A 111 5.51 -2.38 5.87
C THR A 111 6.83 -2.20 5.14
N ALA A 112 7.94 -2.04 5.87
CA ALA A 112 9.26 -1.88 5.28
C ALA A 112 9.72 -3.15 4.56
N VAL A 113 9.63 -4.32 5.19
CA VAL A 113 10.05 -5.60 4.58
C VAL A 113 9.20 -5.92 3.36
N TRP A 114 7.88 -5.71 3.45
CA TRP A 114 6.97 -5.91 2.33
C TRP A 114 7.26 -4.93 1.18
N GLY A 115 7.39 -3.65 1.48
CA GLY A 115 7.63 -2.61 0.48
C GLY A 115 9.01 -2.66 -0.16
N MET A 116 10.00 -3.16 0.57
CA MET A 116 11.38 -3.34 0.09
C MET A 116 11.64 -4.75 -0.47
N ALA A 117 10.60 -5.55 -0.70
CA ALA A 117 10.78 -6.92 -1.20
C ALA A 117 11.30 -6.98 -2.64
N PHE A 118 10.88 -6.04 -3.48
CA PHE A 118 11.24 -6.06 -4.91
C PHE A 118 12.74 -5.91 -5.18
N PRO A 119 13.48 -4.94 -4.60
CA PRO A 119 14.92 -4.82 -4.80
C PRO A 119 15.71 -6.10 -4.52
N PRO A 120 15.63 -6.75 -3.35
CA PRO A 120 16.39 -7.97 -3.11
C PRO A 120 16.02 -9.11 -4.04
N LEU A 121 14.74 -9.26 -4.41
CA LEU A 121 14.31 -10.27 -5.37
C LEU A 121 14.95 -10.06 -6.74
N THR A 122 15.01 -8.83 -7.22
CA THR A 122 15.65 -8.49 -8.50
C THR A 122 17.17 -8.60 -8.45
N ILE A 123 17.81 -8.25 -7.33
CA ILE A 123 19.26 -8.42 -7.13
C ILE A 123 19.62 -9.90 -7.18
N VAL A 124 18.95 -10.73 -6.41
CA VAL A 124 19.19 -12.19 -6.39
C VAL A 124 18.97 -12.80 -7.77
N SER A 125 17.87 -12.40 -8.44
CA SER A 125 17.57 -12.87 -9.80
C SER A 125 18.67 -12.52 -10.79
N THR A 126 19.12 -11.28 -10.79
CA THR A 126 20.15 -10.80 -11.71
C THR A 126 21.49 -11.52 -11.46
N GLN A 127 21.87 -11.68 -10.20
CA GLN A 127 23.11 -12.35 -9.83
C GLN A 127 23.12 -13.85 -10.19
N LEU A 128 21.98 -14.52 -10.07
CA LEU A 128 21.91 -15.98 -10.26
C LEU A 128 21.59 -16.39 -11.68
N VAL A 129 20.73 -15.67 -12.40
CA VAL A 129 20.20 -16.06 -13.73
C VAL A 129 20.31 -14.98 -14.80
N GLY A 130 20.82 -13.82 -14.47
CA GLY A 130 21.08 -12.73 -15.42
C GLY A 130 19.95 -11.73 -15.58
N ALA A 131 20.25 -10.65 -16.31
CA ALA A 131 19.35 -9.49 -16.46
C ALA A 131 18.07 -9.79 -17.25
N GLU A 132 18.12 -10.67 -18.23
CA GLU A 132 16.97 -11.02 -19.07
C GLU A 132 15.88 -11.72 -18.26
N GLU A 133 16.25 -12.76 -17.50
CA GLU A 133 15.32 -13.48 -16.62
C GLU A 133 14.82 -12.60 -15.47
N ALA A 134 15.70 -11.78 -14.90
CA ALA A 134 15.31 -10.79 -13.90
C ALA A 134 14.34 -9.74 -14.46
N GLY A 135 14.48 -9.38 -15.73
CA GLY A 135 13.56 -8.50 -16.44
C GLY A 135 12.16 -9.11 -16.64
N LYS A 136 12.09 -10.40 -16.99
CA LYS A 136 10.82 -11.14 -17.05
C LYS A 136 10.12 -11.16 -15.70
N PHE A 137 10.86 -11.44 -14.64
CA PHE A 137 10.35 -11.37 -13.26
C PHE A 137 9.88 -9.97 -12.90
N SER A 138 10.63 -8.93 -13.29
CA SER A 138 10.30 -7.55 -12.98
C SER A 138 8.96 -7.11 -13.56
N ILE A 139 8.69 -7.41 -14.83
CA ILE A 139 7.40 -7.06 -15.43
C ILE A 139 6.25 -7.90 -14.87
N ALA A 140 6.50 -9.17 -14.56
CA ALA A 140 5.53 -10.00 -13.86
C ALA A 140 5.18 -9.43 -12.47
N PHE A 141 6.17 -8.92 -11.75
CA PHE A 141 5.97 -8.28 -10.45
C PHE A 141 5.15 -7.00 -10.56
N VAL A 142 5.42 -6.17 -11.56
CA VAL A 142 4.64 -4.95 -11.85
C VAL A 142 3.18 -5.29 -12.15
N THR A 143 2.94 -6.24 -13.03
CA THR A 143 1.58 -6.72 -13.35
C THR A 143 0.91 -7.32 -12.13
N GLY A 144 1.64 -8.13 -11.36
CA GLY A 144 1.15 -8.70 -10.11
C GLY A 144 0.76 -7.65 -9.07
N THR A 145 1.47 -6.54 -9.01
CA THR A 145 1.12 -5.42 -8.13
C THR A 145 -0.21 -4.78 -8.52
N LEU A 146 -0.48 -4.60 -9.81
CA LEU A 146 -1.80 -4.14 -10.27
C LEU A 146 -2.91 -5.15 -9.97
N ILE A 147 -2.64 -6.43 -10.11
CA ILE A 147 -3.56 -7.52 -9.74
C ILE A 147 -3.85 -7.48 -8.23
N MET A 148 -2.85 -7.24 -7.40
CA MET A 148 -3.01 -7.08 -5.95
C MET A 148 -3.90 -5.87 -5.62
N ILE A 149 -3.73 -4.75 -6.29
CA ILE A 149 -4.58 -3.57 -6.11
C ILE A 149 -6.03 -3.88 -6.47
N ALA A 150 -6.25 -4.63 -7.55
CA ALA A 150 -7.59 -5.10 -7.92
C ALA A 150 -8.17 -6.07 -6.90
N CYS A 151 -7.36 -6.95 -6.31
CA CYS A 151 -7.76 -7.84 -5.22
C CYS A 151 -8.13 -7.04 -3.96
N ASN A 152 -7.36 -6.04 -3.59
CA ASN A 152 -7.59 -5.19 -2.42
C ASN A 152 -8.84 -4.33 -2.57
N TYR A 153 -9.15 -3.88 -3.75
CA TYR A 153 -10.34 -3.12 -4.12
C TYR A 153 -10.62 -1.90 -3.20
N GLY A 154 -9.61 -1.37 -2.52
CA GLY A 154 -9.74 -0.26 -1.59
C GLY A 154 -10.52 -0.59 -0.29
N VAL A 155 -10.82 -1.85 -0.03
CA VAL A 155 -11.69 -2.29 1.07
C VAL A 155 -11.07 -2.06 2.45
N ARG A 156 -9.73 -2.08 2.56
CA ARG A 156 -9.03 -1.96 3.84
C ARG A 156 -9.45 -0.73 4.65
N ASN A 157 -9.57 0.42 3.99
CA ASN A 157 -9.93 1.68 4.64
C ASN A 157 -11.34 1.62 5.27
N PHE A 158 -12.28 1.00 4.56
CA PHE A 158 -13.64 0.81 5.07
C PHE A 158 -13.67 -0.20 6.22
N GLN A 159 -12.94 -1.29 6.10
CA GLN A 159 -12.87 -2.34 7.13
C GLN A 159 -12.32 -1.79 8.44
N VAL A 160 -11.20 -1.10 8.41
CA VAL A 160 -10.54 -0.58 9.62
C VAL A 160 -11.38 0.51 10.28
N SER A 161 -12.11 1.30 9.52
CA SER A 161 -13.00 2.35 10.04
C SER A 161 -14.35 1.83 10.54
N ASP A 162 -14.73 0.58 10.22
CA ASP A 162 -15.97 -0.04 10.66
C ASP A 162 -15.86 -0.67 12.05
N ILE A 163 -15.68 0.17 13.07
CA ILE A 163 -15.49 -0.27 14.47
C ILE A 163 -16.76 -0.96 15.01
N ASP A 164 -17.93 -0.48 14.62
CA ASP A 164 -19.23 -1.00 15.06
C ASP A 164 -19.62 -2.29 14.33
N GLU A 165 -18.75 -2.79 13.45
CA GLU A 165 -18.97 -3.98 12.63
C GLU A 165 -20.34 -3.97 11.91
N LYS A 166 -20.66 -2.87 11.24
CA LYS A 166 -21.88 -2.75 10.41
C LYS A 166 -21.85 -3.76 9.28
N THR A 167 -20.67 -4.02 8.74
CA THR A 167 -20.40 -5.10 7.79
C THR A 167 -19.68 -6.24 8.52
N SER A 168 -20.19 -7.47 8.39
CA SER A 168 -19.57 -8.63 9.06
C SER A 168 -18.20 -8.95 8.47
N PHE A 169 -17.29 -9.46 9.30
CA PHE A 169 -15.97 -9.90 8.81
C PHE A 169 -16.08 -11.00 7.75
N ALA A 170 -17.07 -11.87 7.86
CA ALA A 170 -17.35 -12.90 6.85
C ALA A 170 -17.70 -12.27 5.49
N SER A 171 -18.42 -11.14 5.47
CA SER A 171 -18.72 -10.39 4.23
C SER A 171 -17.46 -9.72 3.66
N TYR A 172 -16.57 -9.17 4.48
CA TYR A 172 -15.26 -8.68 4.06
C TYR A 172 -14.40 -9.80 3.47
N GLN A 173 -14.36 -10.96 4.10
CA GLN A 173 -13.64 -12.13 3.59
C GLN A 173 -14.16 -12.57 2.23
N LEU A 174 -15.48 -12.73 2.08
CA LEU A 174 -16.07 -13.15 0.81
C LEU A 174 -15.78 -12.14 -0.29
N ASN A 175 -15.92 -10.84 -0.03
CA ASN A 175 -15.57 -9.80 -0.99
C ASN A 175 -14.11 -9.95 -1.44
N ARG A 176 -13.18 -10.14 -0.50
CA ARG A 176 -11.76 -10.24 -0.80
C ARG A 176 -11.42 -11.49 -1.61
N TRP A 177 -11.99 -12.64 -1.27
CA TRP A 177 -11.79 -13.86 -2.05
C TRP A 177 -12.37 -13.77 -3.46
N LEU A 178 -13.55 -13.17 -3.62
CA LEU A 178 -14.14 -12.92 -4.94
C LEU A 178 -13.29 -11.95 -5.78
N CYS A 179 -12.89 -10.83 -5.21
CA CYS A 179 -11.99 -9.88 -5.88
C CYS A 179 -10.65 -10.53 -6.24
N GLY A 180 -10.08 -11.35 -5.35
CA GLY A 180 -8.84 -12.07 -5.59
C GLY A 180 -8.94 -13.08 -6.72
N ALA A 181 -10.01 -13.88 -6.76
CA ALA A 181 -10.26 -14.83 -7.83
C ALA A 181 -10.44 -14.13 -9.18
N LEU A 182 -11.21 -13.03 -9.21
CA LEU A 182 -11.42 -12.23 -10.41
C LEU A 182 -10.13 -11.56 -10.88
N ALA A 183 -9.36 -10.99 -9.96
CA ALA A 183 -8.08 -10.34 -10.27
C ALA A 183 -7.07 -11.35 -10.84
N LEU A 184 -6.98 -12.55 -10.26
CA LEU A 184 -6.14 -13.62 -10.78
C LEU A 184 -6.59 -14.06 -12.19
N ALA A 185 -7.89 -14.24 -12.40
CA ALA A 185 -8.43 -14.56 -13.71
C ALA A 185 -8.09 -13.47 -14.75
N CYS A 186 -8.21 -12.20 -14.40
CA CYS A 186 -7.79 -11.08 -15.26
C CYS A 186 -6.30 -11.13 -15.58
N GLY A 187 -5.45 -11.47 -14.60
CA GLY A 187 -4.01 -11.63 -14.81
C GLY A 187 -3.67 -12.77 -15.78
N LEU A 188 -4.35 -13.91 -15.65
CA LEU A 188 -4.18 -15.05 -16.57
C LEU A 188 -4.70 -14.73 -17.99
N MET A 189 -5.82 -14.02 -18.08
CA MET A 189 -6.34 -13.53 -19.37
C MET A 189 -5.36 -12.54 -20.03
N TYR A 190 -4.76 -11.66 -19.24
CA TYR A 190 -3.72 -10.74 -19.73
C TYR A 190 -2.51 -11.49 -20.27
N SER A 191 -2.00 -12.49 -19.54
CA SER A 191 -0.89 -13.34 -19.99
C SER A 191 -1.20 -14.05 -21.30
N SER A 192 -2.42 -14.57 -21.44
CA SER A 192 -2.88 -15.20 -22.68
C SER A 192 -2.99 -14.20 -23.83
N ALA A 193 -3.56 -13.02 -23.57
CA ALA A 193 -3.70 -11.95 -24.57
C ALA A 193 -2.35 -11.42 -25.06
N ARG A 194 -1.33 -11.41 -24.20
CA ARG A 194 0.05 -11.03 -24.56
C ARG A 194 0.78 -12.13 -25.34
N GLY A 195 0.23 -13.31 -25.41
CA GLY A 195 0.87 -14.44 -26.12
C GLY A 195 2.13 -14.94 -25.43
N TYR A 196 2.18 -14.91 -24.11
CA TYR A 196 3.33 -15.39 -23.33
C TYR A 196 3.60 -16.87 -23.64
N ASP A 197 4.89 -17.21 -23.76
CA ASP A 197 5.31 -18.61 -23.81
C ASP A 197 5.09 -19.30 -22.45
N ALA A 198 5.28 -20.60 -22.43
CA ALA A 198 5.05 -21.40 -21.22
C ALA A 198 5.93 -20.93 -20.04
N GLN A 199 7.16 -20.53 -20.31
CA GLN A 199 8.10 -20.05 -19.29
C GLN A 199 7.63 -18.73 -18.69
N MET A 200 7.31 -17.75 -19.52
CA MET A 200 6.84 -16.45 -19.05
C MET A 200 5.47 -16.53 -18.38
N ALA A 201 4.57 -17.39 -18.90
CA ALA A 201 3.27 -17.64 -18.27
C ALA A 201 3.42 -18.25 -16.88
N MET A 202 4.38 -19.14 -16.68
CA MET A 202 4.65 -19.78 -15.39
C MET A 202 5.26 -18.79 -14.39
N ILE A 203 6.19 -17.94 -14.83
CA ILE A 203 6.72 -16.83 -14.02
C ILE A 203 5.56 -15.90 -13.60
N GLY A 204 4.73 -15.49 -14.54
CA GLY A 204 3.56 -14.67 -14.29
C GLY A 204 2.62 -15.31 -13.27
N LEU A 205 2.25 -16.56 -13.46
CA LEU A 205 1.35 -17.28 -12.55
C LEU A 205 1.90 -17.31 -11.11
N GLY A 206 3.18 -17.63 -10.93
CA GLY A 206 3.80 -17.68 -9.60
C GLY A 206 3.78 -16.32 -8.90
N VAL A 207 4.15 -15.27 -9.63
CA VAL A 207 4.14 -13.89 -9.09
C VAL A 207 2.71 -13.39 -8.83
N TYR A 208 1.76 -13.69 -9.73
CA TYR A 208 0.36 -13.29 -9.54
C TYR A 208 -0.27 -13.99 -8.33
N LEU A 209 0.02 -15.27 -8.13
CA LEU A 209 -0.39 -15.99 -6.92
C LEU A 209 0.15 -15.31 -5.66
N TYR A 210 1.46 -15.01 -5.64
CA TYR A 210 2.04 -14.28 -4.50
C TYR A 210 1.31 -12.97 -4.22
N LYS A 211 1.07 -12.17 -5.25
CA LYS A 211 0.43 -10.85 -5.10
C LYS A 211 -1.04 -10.93 -4.75
N VAL A 212 -1.79 -11.87 -5.31
CA VAL A 212 -3.19 -12.11 -4.91
C VAL A 212 -3.28 -12.57 -3.47
N ILE A 213 -2.38 -13.46 -3.04
CA ILE A 213 -2.34 -13.92 -1.65
C ILE A 213 -1.97 -12.78 -0.70
N ASP A 214 -1.05 -11.89 -1.08
CA ASP A 214 -0.80 -10.65 -0.33
C ASP A 214 -2.07 -9.81 -0.19
N GLY A 215 -2.82 -9.66 -1.26
CA GLY A 215 -4.11 -8.97 -1.25
C GLY A 215 -5.15 -9.65 -0.36
N ILE A 216 -5.24 -10.97 -0.40
CA ILE A 216 -6.16 -11.73 0.46
C ILE A 216 -5.73 -11.65 1.93
N ALA A 217 -4.43 -11.76 2.22
CA ALA A 217 -3.90 -11.64 3.57
C ALA A 217 -4.25 -10.28 4.22
N ASP A 218 -4.32 -9.24 3.43
CA ASP A 218 -4.65 -7.89 3.89
C ASP A 218 -6.02 -7.80 4.60
N VAL A 219 -7.02 -8.61 4.22
CA VAL A 219 -8.33 -8.62 4.93
C VAL A 219 -8.21 -9.19 6.34
N TYR A 220 -7.35 -10.19 6.54
CA TYR A 220 -7.09 -10.79 7.85
C TYR A 220 -6.24 -9.86 8.72
N GLU A 221 -5.25 -9.22 8.14
CA GLU A 221 -4.44 -8.18 8.80
C GLU A 221 -5.30 -6.96 9.14
N GLY A 222 -6.25 -6.59 8.28
CA GLY A 222 -7.29 -5.59 8.56
C GLY A 222 -8.17 -5.95 9.74
N ARG A 223 -8.55 -7.22 9.88
CA ARG A 223 -9.30 -7.70 11.03
C ARG A 223 -8.51 -7.58 12.33
N LEU A 224 -7.23 -7.91 12.30
CA LEU A 224 -6.34 -7.73 13.45
C LEU A 224 -6.19 -6.26 13.84
N GLN A 225 -6.06 -5.37 12.86
CA GLN A 225 -6.02 -3.94 13.08
C GLN A 225 -7.35 -3.41 13.65
N GLN A 226 -8.49 -3.85 13.13
CA GLN A 226 -9.82 -3.52 13.63
C GLN A 226 -10.04 -3.96 15.09
N ALA A 227 -9.39 -5.06 15.49
CA ALA A 227 -9.39 -5.59 16.84
C ALA A 227 -8.30 -4.98 17.76
N ASP A 228 -7.64 -3.92 17.33
CA ASP A 228 -6.55 -3.24 18.07
C ASP A 228 -5.31 -4.14 18.31
N LYS A 229 -5.03 -5.01 17.35
CA LYS A 229 -3.87 -5.94 17.36
C LYS A 229 -2.97 -5.71 16.14
N LEU A 230 -2.66 -4.45 15.85
CA LEU A 230 -1.88 -4.05 14.67
C LEU A 230 -0.49 -4.69 14.65
N TYR A 231 0.13 -4.92 15.81
CA TYR A 231 1.42 -5.59 15.89
C TYR A 231 1.38 -7.02 15.33
N LEU A 232 0.30 -7.75 15.51
CA LEU A 232 0.12 -9.09 14.94
C LEU A 232 -0.02 -9.03 13.41
N ALA A 233 -0.71 -8.01 12.90
CA ALA A 233 -0.76 -7.76 11.46
C ALA A 233 0.64 -7.47 10.89
N GLY A 234 1.42 -6.64 11.56
CA GLY A 234 2.81 -6.35 11.17
C GLY A 234 3.73 -7.56 11.23
N MET A 235 3.59 -8.41 12.25
CA MET A 235 4.32 -9.67 12.36
C MET A 235 3.97 -10.64 11.22
N SER A 236 2.67 -10.81 10.94
CA SER A 236 2.18 -11.66 9.84
C SER A 236 2.74 -11.20 8.50
N GLN A 237 2.69 -9.90 8.22
CA GLN A 237 3.22 -9.31 7.00
C GLN A 237 4.75 -9.47 6.89
N THR A 238 5.47 -9.25 7.98
CA THR A 238 6.93 -9.45 8.04
C THR A 238 7.31 -10.89 7.73
N LEU A 239 6.66 -11.85 8.40
CA LEU A 239 6.94 -13.27 8.22
C LEU A 239 6.62 -13.74 6.80
N ARG A 240 5.49 -13.32 6.23
CA ARG A 240 5.10 -13.65 4.86
C ARG A 240 6.11 -13.08 3.87
N SER A 241 6.44 -11.81 3.97
CA SER A 241 7.35 -11.14 3.03
C SER A 241 8.76 -11.70 3.11
N ALA A 242 9.31 -11.86 4.32
CA ALA A 242 10.63 -12.47 4.52
C ALA A 242 10.67 -13.94 4.07
N GLY A 243 9.63 -14.70 4.37
CA GLY A 243 9.48 -16.09 3.96
C GLY A 243 9.44 -16.26 2.44
N VAL A 244 8.68 -15.42 1.76
CA VAL A 244 8.61 -15.41 0.28
C VAL A 244 9.97 -15.06 -0.34
N ILE A 245 10.66 -14.03 0.17
CA ILE A 245 12.00 -13.66 -0.30
C ILE A 245 12.99 -14.81 -0.09
N ALA A 246 12.97 -15.44 1.08
CA ALA A 246 13.86 -16.54 1.39
C ALA A 246 13.59 -17.76 0.50
N VAL A 247 12.33 -18.18 0.37
CA VAL A 247 11.96 -19.35 -0.46
C VAL A 247 12.29 -19.12 -1.93
N PHE A 248 11.98 -17.94 -2.45
CA PHE A 248 12.34 -17.56 -3.82
C PHE A 248 13.85 -17.63 -4.04
N SER A 249 14.63 -17.03 -3.13
CA SER A 249 16.08 -16.97 -3.25
C SER A 249 16.71 -18.36 -3.18
N VAL A 250 16.26 -19.21 -2.25
CA VAL A 250 16.75 -20.60 -2.11
C VAL A 250 16.36 -21.42 -3.34
N ALA A 251 15.11 -21.35 -3.79
CA ALA A 251 14.65 -22.08 -4.96
C ALA A 251 15.43 -21.66 -6.21
N LEU A 252 15.68 -20.37 -6.41
CA LEU A 252 16.44 -19.86 -7.54
C LEU A 252 17.92 -20.26 -7.46
N PHE A 253 18.51 -20.25 -6.26
CA PHE A 253 19.89 -20.69 -6.05
C PHE A 253 20.08 -22.17 -6.38
N LEU A 254 19.14 -23.03 -5.95
CA LEU A 254 19.22 -24.48 -6.17
C LEU A 254 18.89 -24.89 -7.60
N THR A 255 17.87 -24.29 -8.21
CA THR A 255 17.34 -24.72 -9.52
C THR A 255 17.86 -23.91 -10.70
N ARG A 256 18.33 -22.68 -10.45
CA ARG A 256 18.70 -21.72 -11.51
C ARG A 256 17.58 -21.51 -12.53
N SER A 257 16.33 -21.71 -12.12
CA SER A 257 15.14 -21.60 -12.97
C SER A 257 14.20 -20.55 -12.40
N MET A 258 13.97 -19.48 -13.15
CA MET A 258 13.07 -18.40 -12.73
C MET A 258 11.60 -18.90 -12.59
N PRO A 259 11.05 -19.71 -13.52
CA PRO A 259 9.68 -20.23 -13.35
C PRO A 259 9.49 -21.02 -12.06
N ILE A 260 10.45 -21.87 -11.71
CA ILE A 260 10.39 -22.69 -10.48
C ILE A 260 10.46 -21.78 -9.24
N ALA A 261 11.35 -20.80 -9.23
CA ALA A 261 11.47 -19.85 -8.12
C ALA A 261 10.20 -19.02 -7.96
N ALA A 262 9.61 -18.53 -9.04
CA ALA A 262 8.35 -17.80 -9.02
C ALA A 262 7.17 -18.65 -8.50
N MET A 263 7.06 -19.89 -8.91
CA MET A 263 6.07 -20.83 -8.39
C MET A 263 6.29 -21.13 -6.90
N ALA A 264 7.54 -21.33 -6.50
CA ALA A 264 7.89 -21.56 -5.10
C ALA A 264 7.51 -20.36 -4.21
N MET A 265 7.70 -19.12 -4.68
CA MET A 265 7.27 -17.93 -3.95
C MET A 265 5.75 -17.84 -3.80
N GLY A 266 5.00 -18.19 -4.83
CA GLY A 266 3.54 -18.27 -4.78
C GLY A 266 3.04 -19.30 -3.78
N ILE A 267 3.65 -20.49 -3.77
CA ILE A 267 3.34 -21.56 -2.80
C ILE A 267 3.69 -21.12 -1.38
N ALA A 268 4.84 -20.47 -1.19
CA ALA A 268 5.24 -19.92 0.12
C ALA A 268 4.25 -18.88 0.66
N ALA A 269 3.74 -18.02 -0.23
CA ALA A 269 2.71 -17.06 0.13
C ALA A 269 1.40 -17.76 0.58
N ILE A 270 0.95 -18.77 -0.16
CA ILE A 270 -0.22 -19.58 0.20
C ILE A 270 0.00 -20.26 1.55
N ALA A 271 1.15 -20.88 1.76
CA ALA A 271 1.50 -21.52 3.03
C ALA A 271 1.46 -20.52 4.20
N SER A 272 2.03 -19.33 4.01
CA SER A 272 1.98 -18.26 5.02
C SER A 272 0.55 -17.81 5.33
N LEU A 273 -0.31 -17.66 4.32
CA LEU A 273 -1.71 -17.31 4.52
C LEU A 273 -2.45 -18.36 5.33
N VAL A 274 -2.32 -19.63 4.95
CA VAL A 274 -3.05 -20.76 5.55
C VAL A 274 -2.53 -21.11 6.93
N LEU A 275 -1.22 -21.05 7.13
CA LEU A 275 -0.60 -21.50 8.38
C LEU A 275 -0.46 -20.39 9.43
N VAL A 276 -0.35 -19.13 9.01
CA VAL A 276 -0.09 -18.00 9.91
C VAL A 276 -1.17 -16.94 9.86
N THR A 277 -1.37 -16.30 8.74
CA THR A 277 -2.19 -15.07 8.64
C THR A 277 -3.65 -15.32 8.95
N ALA A 278 -4.29 -16.29 8.29
CA ALA A 278 -5.69 -16.59 8.50
C ALA A 278 -5.98 -17.19 9.90
N PRO A 279 -5.20 -18.18 10.39
CA PRO A 279 -5.38 -18.68 11.76
C PRO A 279 -5.19 -17.59 12.81
N LEU A 280 -4.21 -16.72 12.65
CA LEU A 280 -3.95 -15.61 13.57
C LEU A 280 -5.16 -14.69 13.70
N ALA A 281 -5.71 -14.22 12.58
CA ALA A 281 -6.89 -13.37 12.61
C ALA A 281 -8.14 -14.07 13.15
N LEU A 282 -8.37 -15.31 12.76
CA LEU A 282 -9.57 -16.06 13.15
C LEU A 282 -9.57 -16.51 14.61
N LEU A 283 -8.38 -16.73 15.20
CA LEU A 283 -8.25 -17.18 16.59
C LEU A 283 -8.14 -16.00 17.57
N GLU A 284 -7.49 -14.92 17.15
CA GLU A 284 -7.22 -13.75 18.00
C GLU A 284 -8.35 -12.70 17.97
N THR A 285 -9.36 -12.87 17.13
CA THR A 285 -10.51 -11.95 17.02
C THR A 285 -11.83 -12.65 17.30
N GLU A 286 -12.87 -11.86 17.56
CA GLU A 286 -14.21 -12.37 17.82
C GLU A 286 -14.78 -13.09 16.58
N LYS A 287 -15.68 -14.06 16.84
CA LYS A 287 -16.35 -14.81 15.78
C LYS A 287 -17.25 -13.89 14.96
N SER A 288 -17.09 -13.92 13.65
CA SER A 288 -17.89 -13.13 12.74
C SER A 288 -19.37 -13.58 12.69
N ARG A 289 -20.22 -12.65 12.28
CA ARG A 289 -21.62 -12.94 11.89
C ARG A 289 -21.66 -13.73 10.59
N ARG A 290 -22.88 -14.09 10.17
CA ARG A 290 -23.09 -14.78 8.90
C ARG A 290 -22.81 -13.85 7.72
N VAL A 291 -22.37 -14.43 6.60
CA VAL A 291 -22.18 -13.74 5.33
C VAL A 291 -23.51 -13.17 4.83
N SER A 292 -23.47 -11.91 4.35
CA SER A 292 -24.58 -11.26 3.68
C SER A 292 -24.15 -10.78 2.30
N LEU A 293 -24.71 -11.37 1.24
CA LEU A 293 -24.43 -10.94 -0.14
C LEU A 293 -24.82 -9.48 -0.40
N ARG A 294 -25.83 -8.98 0.31
CA ARG A 294 -26.24 -7.59 0.24
C ARG A 294 -25.18 -6.65 0.81
N GLU A 295 -24.54 -7.04 1.91
CA GLU A 295 -23.41 -6.29 2.47
C GLU A 295 -22.22 -6.29 1.51
N VAL A 296 -21.90 -7.44 0.90
CA VAL A 296 -20.83 -7.56 -0.10
C VAL A 296 -21.07 -6.63 -1.28
N GLY A 297 -22.28 -6.63 -1.84
CA GLY A 297 -22.64 -5.74 -2.96
C GLY A 297 -22.54 -4.26 -2.61
N ARG A 298 -23.03 -3.87 -1.42
CA ARG A 298 -22.94 -2.50 -0.92
C ARG A 298 -21.49 -2.08 -0.72
N LEU A 299 -20.69 -2.92 -0.09
CA LEU A 299 -19.26 -2.68 0.12
C LEU A 299 -18.54 -2.47 -1.20
N SER A 300 -18.76 -3.35 -2.18
CA SER A 300 -18.16 -3.24 -3.52
C SER A 300 -18.53 -1.92 -4.20
N ALA A 301 -19.78 -1.52 -4.12
CA ALA A 301 -20.24 -0.23 -4.69
C ALA A 301 -19.62 0.99 -3.99
N GLN A 302 -19.46 0.94 -2.67
CA GLN A 302 -18.82 2.00 -1.90
C GLN A 302 -17.33 2.13 -2.18
N CYS A 303 -16.64 1.01 -2.39
CA CYS A 303 -15.20 0.99 -2.65
C CYS A 303 -14.84 1.30 -4.10
N ALA A 304 -15.77 1.16 -5.05
CA ALA A 304 -15.49 1.29 -6.48
C ALA A 304 -14.81 2.61 -6.89
N PRO A 305 -15.24 3.81 -6.41
CA PRO A 305 -14.57 5.05 -6.77
C PRO A 305 -13.12 5.12 -6.28
N LEU A 306 -12.87 4.67 -5.06
CA LEU A 306 -11.52 4.63 -4.48
C LEU A 306 -10.64 3.64 -5.23
N PHE A 307 -11.15 2.45 -5.50
CA PHE A 307 -10.46 1.45 -6.32
C PHE A 307 -10.11 2.00 -7.69
N GLY A 308 -11.06 2.64 -8.38
CA GLY A 308 -10.84 3.22 -9.70
C GLY A 308 -9.71 4.24 -9.70
N ALA A 309 -9.67 5.14 -8.72
CA ALA A 309 -8.60 6.14 -8.59
C ALA A 309 -7.23 5.49 -8.30
N LEU A 310 -7.16 4.54 -7.36
CA LEU A 310 -5.94 3.81 -7.02
C LEU A 310 -5.40 3.02 -8.20
N PHE A 311 -6.26 2.27 -8.86
CA PHE A 311 -5.88 1.45 -10.00
C PHE A 311 -5.39 2.30 -11.17
N LEU A 312 -6.12 3.38 -11.48
CA LEU A 312 -5.78 4.28 -12.56
C LEU A 312 -4.43 4.97 -12.34
N PHE A 313 -4.16 5.44 -11.12
CA PHE A 313 -2.86 6.04 -10.79
C PHE A 313 -1.71 5.04 -10.99
N ASN A 314 -1.84 3.83 -10.44
CA ASN A 314 -0.81 2.80 -10.59
C ASN A 314 -0.64 2.33 -12.03
N LEU A 315 -1.72 2.33 -12.81
CA LEU A 315 -1.67 2.03 -14.24
C LEU A 315 -0.89 3.12 -15.01
N ILE A 316 -1.14 4.41 -14.71
CA ILE A 316 -0.39 5.54 -15.27
C ILE A 316 1.11 5.37 -14.98
N GLU A 317 1.45 5.10 -13.73
CA GLU A 317 2.83 4.90 -13.29
C GLU A 317 3.53 3.72 -13.97
N SER A 318 2.78 2.67 -14.28
CA SER A 318 3.29 1.44 -14.87
C SER A 318 3.29 1.43 -16.40
N MET A 319 2.62 2.38 -17.07
CA MET A 319 2.48 2.39 -18.53
C MET A 319 3.79 2.36 -19.30
N PRO A 320 4.85 3.10 -18.94
CA PRO A 320 6.14 2.99 -19.63
C PRO A 320 6.69 1.57 -19.60
N LYS A 321 6.50 0.83 -18.50
CA LYS A 321 6.95 -0.56 -18.35
C LYS A 321 6.18 -1.52 -19.27
N PHE A 322 4.87 -1.36 -19.38
CA PHE A 322 4.05 -2.16 -20.28
C PHE A 322 4.36 -1.87 -21.76
N VAL A 323 4.64 -0.63 -22.10
CA VAL A 323 5.03 -0.29 -23.48
C VAL A 323 6.43 -0.84 -23.82
N MET A 324 7.37 -0.81 -22.85
CA MET A 324 8.69 -1.42 -23.04
C MET A 324 8.60 -2.92 -23.31
N GLU A 325 7.71 -3.66 -22.65
CA GLU A 325 7.56 -5.10 -22.83
C GLU A 325 7.28 -5.48 -24.29
N GLY A 326 6.53 -4.69 -25.00
CA GLY A 326 6.22 -4.96 -26.42
C GLY A 326 7.27 -4.49 -27.41
N THR A 327 8.27 -3.72 -26.97
CA THR A 327 9.19 -2.98 -27.85
C THR A 327 10.66 -3.30 -27.59
N LEU A 328 11.06 -3.52 -26.35
CA LEU A 328 12.44 -3.74 -25.91
C LEU A 328 12.62 -5.13 -25.30
N ALA A 329 13.87 -5.60 -25.23
CA ALA A 329 14.24 -6.83 -24.53
C ALA A 329 13.89 -6.75 -23.03
N TYR A 330 13.61 -7.88 -22.39
CA TYR A 330 13.21 -7.93 -20.97
C TYR A 330 14.26 -7.36 -19.99
N LYS A 331 15.55 -7.44 -20.33
CA LYS A 331 16.62 -6.86 -19.50
C LYS A 331 16.40 -5.37 -19.20
N TYR A 332 15.75 -4.64 -20.09
CA TYR A 332 15.45 -3.22 -19.89
C TYR A 332 14.39 -2.97 -18.83
N GLN A 333 13.51 -3.95 -18.58
CA GLN A 333 12.60 -3.92 -17.43
C GLN A 333 13.39 -3.92 -16.11
N LEU A 334 14.41 -4.77 -16.03
CA LEU A 334 15.30 -4.79 -14.86
C LEU A 334 16.02 -3.45 -14.69
N TYR A 335 16.63 -2.92 -15.75
CA TYR A 335 17.34 -1.65 -15.67
C TYR A 335 16.43 -0.51 -15.24
N PHE A 336 15.25 -0.39 -15.82
CA PHE A 336 14.27 0.62 -15.46
C PHE A 336 13.89 0.54 -13.97
N ASN A 337 13.53 -0.64 -13.49
CA ASN A 337 13.13 -0.83 -12.10
C ASN A 337 14.30 -0.64 -11.13
N ALA A 338 15.50 -1.09 -11.48
CA ALA A 338 16.70 -0.87 -10.66
C ALA A 338 17.04 0.64 -10.53
N LEU A 339 16.94 1.40 -11.62
CA LEU A 339 17.12 2.84 -11.59
C LEU A 339 16.02 3.57 -10.80
N PHE A 340 14.84 2.96 -10.67
CA PHE A 340 13.73 3.52 -9.91
C PHE A 340 13.88 3.33 -8.38
N PHE A 341 14.64 2.35 -7.89
CA PHE A 341 14.75 2.08 -6.45
C PHE A 341 15.25 3.27 -5.61
N PRO A 342 16.24 4.07 -6.02
CA PRO A 342 16.58 5.29 -5.31
C PRO A 342 15.43 6.29 -5.21
N ALA A 343 14.58 6.36 -6.23
CA ALA A 343 13.37 7.18 -6.21
C ALA A 343 12.37 6.72 -5.13
N GLN A 344 12.23 5.41 -4.94
CA GLN A 344 11.40 4.84 -3.87
C GLN A 344 11.92 5.21 -2.49
N ALA A 345 13.23 5.27 -2.30
CA ALA A 345 13.82 5.72 -1.04
C ALA A 345 13.42 7.17 -0.70
N ILE A 346 13.33 8.05 -1.70
CA ILE A 346 12.84 9.42 -1.53
C ILE A 346 11.38 9.42 -1.09
N LEU A 347 10.52 8.68 -1.79
CA LEU A 347 9.11 8.53 -1.47
C LEU A 347 8.88 8.07 -0.03
N LEU A 348 9.60 7.02 0.38
CA LEU A 348 9.53 6.50 1.74
C LEU A 348 9.95 7.53 2.78
N SER A 349 11.09 8.17 2.56
CA SER A 349 11.64 9.15 3.52
C SER A 349 10.68 10.31 3.73
N ILE A 350 10.14 10.86 2.65
CA ILE A 350 9.15 11.95 2.72
C ILE A 350 7.85 11.45 3.37
N GLY A 351 7.39 10.26 3.01
CA GLY A 351 6.20 9.66 3.59
C GLY A 351 6.31 9.50 5.10
N PHE A 352 7.42 9.02 5.63
CA PHE A 352 7.65 8.92 7.07
C PHE A 352 7.62 10.27 7.79
N ILE A 353 8.00 11.34 7.11
CA ILE A 353 8.03 12.68 7.69
C ILE A 353 6.63 13.31 7.76
N TYR A 354 5.89 13.35 6.64
CA TYR A 354 4.63 14.09 6.60
C TYR A 354 3.39 13.29 7.00
N LYS A 355 3.38 11.98 6.73
CA LYS A 355 2.19 11.14 6.97
C LYS A 355 1.74 11.14 8.43
N PRO A 356 2.62 11.04 9.44
CA PRO A 356 2.21 11.16 10.84
C PRO A 356 1.67 12.56 11.20
N GLN A 357 1.99 13.59 10.42
CA GLN A 357 1.55 14.95 10.64
C GLN A 357 0.21 15.32 9.99
N LEU A 358 -0.38 14.42 9.20
CA LEU A 358 -1.63 14.71 8.47
C LEU A 358 -2.79 15.10 9.39
N LEU A 359 -2.93 14.44 10.53
CA LEU A 359 -3.95 14.78 11.53
C LEU A 359 -3.74 16.20 12.08
N ARG A 360 -2.51 16.54 12.39
CA ARG A 360 -2.14 17.89 12.86
C ARG A 360 -2.39 18.94 11.76
N LEU A 361 -2.09 18.62 10.52
CA LEU A 361 -2.37 19.48 9.36
C LEU A 361 -3.87 19.71 9.20
N SER A 362 -4.69 18.67 9.36
CA SER A 362 -6.15 18.78 9.33
C SER A 362 -6.67 19.70 10.44
N SER A 363 -6.15 19.59 11.67
CA SER A 363 -6.53 20.45 12.78
C SER A 363 -6.08 21.92 12.61
N ILE A 364 -4.92 22.14 11.98
CA ILE A 364 -4.43 23.49 11.66
C ILE A 364 -5.31 24.12 10.57
N TRP A 365 -5.70 23.33 9.56
CA TRP A 365 -6.57 23.79 8.50
C TRP A 365 -7.97 24.18 9.00
N ALA A 366 -8.52 23.44 9.95
CA ALA A 366 -9.84 23.72 10.53
C ALA A 366 -9.90 25.10 11.23
N ASN A 367 -8.77 25.68 11.62
CA ASN A 367 -8.71 26.99 12.25
C ASN A 367 -8.29 28.09 11.25
N PRO A 368 -9.20 29.01 10.86
CA PRO A 368 -8.91 30.08 9.88
C PRO A 368 -7.71 30.96 10.24
N ARG A 369 -7.47 31.18 11.55
CA ARG A 369 -6.35 31.99 12.02
C ARG A 369 -4.98 31.33 11.84
N LYS A 370 -4.95 30.01 11.62
CA LYS A 370 -3.72 29.22 11.45
C LYS A 370 -3.38 28.88 9.99
N ARG A 371 -4.14 29.39 9.01
CA ARG A 371 -3.92 29.07 7.58
C ARG A 371 -2.54 29.45 7.08
N ARG A 372 -1.97 30.55 7.54
CA ARG A 372 -0.59 30.92 7.21
C ARG A 372 0.41 29.86 7.68
N ARG A 373 0.20 29.27 8.85
CA ARG A 373 1.03 28.18 9.36
C ARG A 373 0.88 26.90 8.51
N PHE A 374 -0.32 26.63 8.05
CA PHE A 374 -0.59 25.54 7.10
C PHE A 374 0.20 25.71 5.79
N ASP A 375 0.16 26.90 5.20
CA ASP A 375 0.88 27.22 3.97
C ASP A 375 2.41 27.13 4.17
N LEU A 376 2.92 27.58 5.30
CA LEU A 376 4.35 27.47 5.64
C LEU A 376 4.79 26.00 5.76
N ILE A 377 3.96 25.13 6.31
CA ILE A 377 4.26 23.70 6.42
C ILE A 377 4.31 23.07 5.02
N ILE A 378 3.39 23.42 4.12
CA ILE A 378 3.41 22.95 2.74
C ILE A 378 4.70 23.36 2.05
N VAL A 379 5.08 24.63 2.14
CA VAL A 379 6.33 25.13 1.54
C VAL A 379 7.55 24.44 2.15
N ALA A 380 7.56 24.23 3.46
CA ALA A 380 8.66 23.55 4.15
C ALA A 380 8.81 22.09 3.70
N VAL A 381 7.70 21.35 3.54
CA VAL A 381 7.75 19.97 3.06
C VAL A 381 8.17 19.92 1.58
N MET A 382 7.68 20.83 0.76
CA MET A 382 8.12 20.90 -0.64
C MET A 382 9.62 21.23 -0.76
N ALA A 383 10.13 22.15 0.05
CA ALA A 383 11.56 22.44 0.12
C ALA A 383 12.37 21.23 0.61
N LEU A 384 11.86 20.49 1.59
CA LEU A 384 12.48 19.26 2.08
C LEU A 384 12.54 18.18 0.99
N ILE A 385 11.49 18.04 0.17
CA ILE A 385 11.49 17.14 -0.99
C ILE A 385 12.62 17.48 -1.94
N VAL A 386 12.80 18.78 -2.25
CA VAL A 386 13.90 19.25 -3.13
C VAL A 386 15.26 18.92 -2.52
N VAL A 387 15.44 19.17 -1.23
CA VAL A 387 16.71 18.90 -0.52
C VAL A 387 17.03 17.40 -0.52
N ILE A 388 16.07 16.55 -0.18
CA ILE A 388 16.28 15.09 -0.16
C ILE A 388 16.52 14.57 -1.58
N THR A 389 15.81 15.08 -2.58
CA THR A 389 16.04 14.73 -3.99
C THR A 389 17.45 15.13 -4.44
N GLY A 390 17.89 16.33 -4.09
CA GLY A 390 19.24 16.79 -4.37
C GLY A 390 20.33 15.96 -3.67
N ALA A 391 20.13 15.62 -2.41
CA ALA A 391 21.03 14.74 -1.68
C ALA A 391 21.11 13.33 -2.28
N CYS A 392 19.97 12.76 -2.68
CA CYS A 392 19.91 11.47 -3.35
C CYS A 392 20.58 11.53 -4.74
N ALA A 393 20.39 12.61 -5.49
CA ALA A 393 21.06 12.82 -6.78
C ALA A 393 22.58 12.94 -6.61
N ALA A 394 23.06 13.66 -5.61
CA ALA A 394 24.48 13.75 -5.28
C ALA A 394 25.07 12.39 -4.87
N PHE A 395 24.34 11.63 -4.06
CA PHE A 395 24.73 10.25 -3.70
C PHE A 395 24.81 9.35 -4.94
N MET A 396 23.82 9.37 -5.82
CA MET A 396 23.81 8.57 -7.05
C MET A 396 24.88 9.01 -8.05
N ALA A 397 25.18 10.31 -8.14
CA ALA A 397 26.27 10.81 -8.98
C ALA A 397 27.66 10.36 -8.48
N GLY A 398 27.82 10.12 -7.19
CA GLY A 398 29.06 9.64 -6.56
C GLY A 398 29.03 8.13 -6.34
N PRO A 399 28.86 7.65 -5.10
CA PRO A 399 29.01 6.23 -4.75
C PRO A 399 27.81 5.38 -5.17
N GLY A 400 26.65 5.95 -5.46
CA GLY A 400 25.41 5.18 -5.68
C GLY A 400 25.47 4.28 -6.90
N ILE A 401 25.97 4.77 -8.04
CA ILE A 401 26.11 3.99 -9.28
C ILE A 401 27.08 2.81 -9.09
N PRO A 402 28.29 2.98 -8.54
CA PRO A 402 29.18 1.85 -8.24
C PRO A 402 28.56 0.82 -7.29
N ILE A 403 27.84 1.26 -6.25
CA ILE A 403 27.16 0.37 -5.32
C ILE A 403 26.08 -0.43 -6.05
N MET A 404 25.25 0.21 -6.86
CA MET A 404 24.23 -0.46 -7.65
C MET A 404 24.83 -1.47 -8.62
N SER A 405 25.89 -1.09 -9.31
CA SER A 405 26.62 -1.97 -10.24
C SER A 405 27.18 -3.21 -9.52
N PHE A 406 27.72 -3.04 -8.33
CA PHE A 406 28.21 -4.14 -7.50
C PHE A 406 27.07 -5.07 -7.04
N MET A 407 25.97 -4.48 -6.55
CA MET A 407 24.83 -5.26 -6.04
C MET A 407 24.16 -6.10 -7.14
N TYR A 408 24.02 -5.56 -8.33
CA TYR A 408 23.40 -6.27 -9.46
C TYR A 408 24.40 -7.11 -10.28
N GLY A 409 25.69 -6.88 -10.13
CA GLY A 409 26.71 -7.49 -10.98
C GLY A 409 26.64 -7.01 -12.43
N LEU A 410 26.14 -5.81 -12.65
CA LEU A 410 25.95 -5.17 -13.97
C LEU A 410 26.64 -3.81 -14.01
N ASN A 411 26.93 -3.32 -15.22
CA ASN A 411 27.50 -1.97 -15.39
C ASN A 411 26.40 -0.94 -15.55
N PHE A 412 26.11 -0.18 -14.48
CA PHE A 412 25.17 0.93 -14.49
C PHE A 412 25.79 2.28 -14.82
N GLU A 413 27.11 2.39 -14.95
CA GLU A 413 27.80 3.63 -15.31
C GLU A 413 27.28 4.20 -16.64
N ARG A 414 26.98 3.32 -17.58
CA ARG A 414 26.35 3.65 -18.85
C ARG A 414 25.02 4.40 -18.72
N TYR A 415 24.31 4.18 -17.62
CA TYR A 415 22.98 4.75 -17.36
C TYR A 415 22.98 5.84 -16.29
N ARG A 416 24.14 6.46 -16.03
CA ARG A 416 24.29 7.51 -15.00
C ARG A 416 23.28 8.65 -15.19
N THR A 417 23.14 9.17 -16.40
CA THR A 417 22.18 10.24 -16.71
C THR A 417 20.74 9.80 -16.45
N LEU A 418 20.40 8.56 -16.85
CA LEU A 418 19.06 8.01 -16.59
C LEU A 418 18.80 7.81 -15.10
N ALA A 419 19.80 7.40 -14.33
CA ALA A 419 19.70 7.29 -12.88
C ALA A 419 19.39 8.65 -12.23
N LEU A 420 20.04 9.71 -12.67
CA LEU A 420 19.79 11.07 -12.16
C LEU A 420 18.39 11.57 -12.57
N LEU A 421 17.95 11.31 -13.79
CA LEU A 421 16.58 11.64 -14.23
C LEU A 421 15.54 10.88 -13.41
N MET A 422 15.80 9.61 -13.08
CA MET A 422 14.91 8.82 -12.22
C MET A 422 14.85 9.33 -10.78
N VAL A 423 15.94 9.81 -10.24
CA VAL A 423 15.96 10.46 -8.92
C VAL A 423 15.10 11.72 -8.93
N VAL A 424 15.18 12.54 -9.97
CA VAL A 424 14.30 13.70 -10.16
C VAL A 424 12.83 13.26 -10.25
N ALA A 425 12.55 12.22 -11.03
CA ALA A 425 11.21 11.64 -11.11
C ALA A 425 10.71 11.16 -9.74
N GLY A 426 11.57 10.59 -8.91
CA GLY A 426 11.26 10.21 -7.53
C GLY A 426 10.87 11.40 -6.65
N GLY A 427 11.57 12.50 -6.77
CA GLY A 427 11.22 13.77 -6.11
C GLY A 427 9.87 14.31 -6.58
N VAL A 428 9.62 14.27 -7.87
CA VAL A 428 8.31 14.65 -8.45
C VAL A 428 7.19 13.75 -7.94
N THR A 429 7.39 12.45 -7.88
CA THR A 429 6.40 11.50 -7.36
C THR A 429 6.14 11.71 -5.87
N ALA A 430 7.17 12.01 -5.08
CA ALA A 430 7.02 12.37 -3.68
C ALA A 430 6.19 13.65 -3.48
N ALA A 431 6.40 14.64 -4.35
CA ALA A 431 5.60 15.86 -4.37
C ALA A 431 4.13 15.58 -4.76
N ILE A 432 3.89 14.68 -5.71
CA ILE A 432 2.53 14.23 -6.09
C ILE A 432 1.83 13.60 -4.87
N ASP A 433 2.49 12.67 -4.19
CA ASP A 433 1.93 11.98 -3.01
C ASP A 433 1.58 12.99 -1.90
N PHE A 434 2.46 13.95 -1.66
CA PHE A 434 2.24 15.00 -0.68
C PHE A 434 1.09 15.95 -1.04
N ILE A 435 1.07 16.49 -2.26
CA ILE A 435 -0.02 17.41 -2.71
C ILE A 435 -1.36 16.69 -2.73
N TYR A 436 -1.39 15.42 -3.16
CA TYR A 436 -2.60 14.61 -3.08
C TYR A 436 -3.10 14.46 -1.63
N ALA A 437 -2.19 14.18 -0.69
CA ALA A 437 -2.54 14.10 0.73
C ALA A 437 -3.11 15.44 1.25
N ILE A 438 -2.54 16.57 0.83
CA ILE A 438 -3.07 17.90 1.16
C ILE A 438 -4.47 18.12 0.58
N ILE A 439 -4.70 17.77 -0.69
CA ILE A 439 -6.05 17.86 -1.31
C ILE A 439 -7.06 17.00 -0.55
N THR A 440 -6.63 15.83 -0.06
CA THR A 440 -7.46 14.96 0.78
C THR A 440 -7.78 15.60 2.12
N VAL A 441 -6.81 16.27 2.76
CA VAL A 441 -7.04 17.06 4.00
C VAL A 441 -8.08 18.17 3.77
N LEU A 442 -8.08 18.76 2.58
CA LEU A 442 -9.08 19.76 2.17
C LEU A 442 -10.44 19.15 1.79
N ARG A 443 -10.60 17.82 1.80
CA ARG A 443 -11.81 17.07 1.44
C ARG A 443 -12.25 17.22 -0.02
N HIS A 444 -11.31 17.37 -0.94
CA HIS A 444 -11.54 17.53 -2.38
C HIS A 444 -10.91 16.42 -3.22
N ALA A 445 -10.69 15.23 -2.67
CA ALA A 445 -10.06 14.12 -3.37
C ALA A 445 -10.79 13.68 -4.65
N GLY A 446 -12.11 13.87 -4.73
CA GLY A 446 -12.91 13.55 -5.91
C GLY A 446 -12.56 14.37 -7.16
N ASP A 447 -12.03 15.58 -6.99
CA ASP A 447 -11.66 16.47 -8.10
C ASP A 447 -10.43 15.97 -8.86
N VAL A 448 -9.65 15.06 -8.27
CA VAL A 448 -8.41 14.51 -8.84
C VAL A 448 -8.67 13.49 -9.95
N THR A 449 -9.83 12.84 -9.98
CA THR A 449 -10.13 11.77 -10.95
C THR A 449 -10.05 12.25 -12.41
N LYS A 450 -10.48 13.45 -12.70
CA LYS A 450 -10.39 14.05 -14.06
C LYS A 450 -8.93 14.22 -14.49
N ILE A 451 -8.07 14.63 -13.56
CA ILE A 451 -6.65 14.79 -13.77
C ILE A 451 -6.01 13.44 -14.11
N TYR A 452 -6.37 12.39 -13.40
CA TYR A 452 -5.89 11.03 -13.69
C TYR A 452 -6.30 10.52 -15.06
N LEU A 453 -7.52 10.81 -15.50
CA LEU A 453 -7.97 10.42 -16.85
C LEU A 453 -7.15 11.12 -17.95
N ILE A 454 -6.85 12.41 -17.78
CA ILE A 454 -6.00 13.16 -18.72
C ILE A 454 -4.59 12.57 -18.74
N CYS A 455 -4.00 12.37 -17.57
CA CYS A 455 -2.65 11.79 -17.44
C CYS A 455 -2.59 10.36 -17.97
N PHE A 456 -3.65 9.58 -17.82
CA PHE A 456 -3.72 8.23 -18.39
C PHE A 456 -3.67 8.26 -19.92
N ALA A 457 -4.44 9.13 -20.56
CA ALA A 457 -4.38 9.28 -22.01
C ALA A 457 -2.97 9.64 -22.50
N VAL A 458 -2.28 10.57 -21.83
CA VAL A 458 -0.89 10.93 -22.14
C VAL A 458 0.05 9.76 -21.86
N SER A 459 -0.16 9.00 -20.78
CA SER A 459 0.68 7.85 -20.40
C SER A 459 0.59 6.67 -21.38
N VAL A 460 -0.44 6.58 -22.17
CA VAL A 460 -0.56 5.60 -23.26
C VAL A 460 0.24 6.05 -24.48
N VAL A 461 0.05 7.29 -24.91
CA VAL A 461 0.59 7.79 -26.17
C VAL A 461 2.08 8.14 -26.09
N LEU A 462 2.48 8.87 -25.05
CA LEU A 462 3.86 9.41 -24.95
C LEU A 462 4.94 8.32 -24.87
N PRO A 463 4.80 7.26 -24.03
CA PRO A 463 5.77 6.16 -24.02
C PRO A 463 5.85 5.42 -25.34
N MET A 464 4.72 5.21 -26.04
CA MET A 464 4.72 4.54 -27.35
C MET A 464 5.60 5.26 -28.38
N ILE A 465 5.61 6.57 -28.35
CA ILE A 465 6.43 7.39 -29.25
C ILE A 465 7.88 7.39 -28.79
N LEU A 466 8.13 7.76 -27.54
CA LEU A 466 9.50 7.98 -27.04
C LEU A 466 10.30 6.68 -26.90
N ILE A 467 9.68 5.57 -26.53
CA ILE A 467 10.39 4.28 -26.42
C ILE A 467 10.79 3.74 -27.80
N LYS A 468 9.94 3.91 -28.82
CA LYS A 468 10.31 3.54 -30.19
C LYS A 468 11.48 4.35 -30.73
N LEU A 469 11.59 5.62 -30.35
CA LEU A 469 12.64 6.52 -30.84
C LEU A 469 13.95 6.41 -30.03
N PHE A 470 13.85 6.25 -28.71
CA PHE A 470 14.98 6.39 -27.79
C PHE A 470 15.21 5.19 -26.86
N GLY A 471 14.41 4.14 -26.97
CA GLY A 471 14.56 2.93 -26.14
C GLY A 471 14.35 3.19 -24.64
N LEU A 472 15.28 2.71 -23.81
CA LEU A 472 15.22 2.90 -22.35
C LEU A 472 15.22 4.37 -21.93
N THR A 473 16.00 5.21 -22.61
CA THR A 473 15.99 6.67 -22.39
C THR A 473 14.59 7.25 -22.61
N GLY A 474 13.90 6.80 -23.66
CA GLY A 474 12.53 7.20 -23.93
C GLY A 474 11.56 6.78 -22.82
N ALA A 475 11.75 5.60 -22.24
CA ALA A 475 10.94 5.14 -21.11
C ALA A 475 11.12 6.01 -19.86
N VAL A 476 12.35 6.33 -19.51
CA VAL A 476 12.66 7.20 -18.35
C VAL A 476 12.15 8.61 -18.57
N VAL A 477 12.37 9.18 -19.73
CA VAL A 477 11.91 10.54 -20.07
C VAL A 477 10.39 10.61 -20.10
N SER A 478 9.73 9.62 -20.68
CA SER A 478 8.25 9.58 -20.68
C SER A 478 7.67 9.45 -19.26
N TYR A 479 8.27 8.63 -18.41
CA TYR A 479 7.89 8.52 -17.02
C TYR A 479 8.02 9.87 -16.28
N LEU A 480 9.16 10.53 -16.40
CA LEU A 480 9.39 11.84 -15.81
C LEU A 480 8.40 12.89 -16.34
N ALA A 481 8.16 12.92 -17.64
CA ALA A 481 7.23 13.85 -18.26
C ALA A 481 5.78 13.64 -17.79
N ILE A 482 5.33 12.39 -17.70
CA ILE A 482 3.98 12.04 -17.21
C ILE A 482 3.83 12.46 -15.75
N MET A 483 4.79 12.13 -14.89
CA MET A 483 4.76 12.51 -13.48
C MET A 483 4.82 14.02 -13.29
N THR A 484 5.62 14.72 -14.06
CA THR A 484 5.69 16.19 -14.03
C THR A 484 4.35 16.81 -14.46
N LEU A 485 3.73 16.31 -15.52
CA LEU A 485 2.39 16.74 -15.93
C LEU A 485 1.37 16.54 -14.82
N LEU A 486 1.36 15.37 -14.19
CA LEU A 486 0.47 15.06 -13.09
C LEU A 486 0.68 16.01 -11.91
N LEU A 487 1.92 16.27 -11.54
CA LEU A 487 2.25 17.22 -10.46
C LEU A 487 1.75 18.63 -10.78
N VAL A 488 2.00 19.13 -11.98
CA VAL A 488 1.55 20.47 -12.41
C VAL A 488 0.03 20.59 -12.35
N LEU A 489 -0.68 19.57 -12.86
CA LEU A 489 -2.15 19.56 -12.82
C LEU A 489 -2.69 19.49 -11.38
N LEU A 490 -2.05 18.73 -10.50
CA LEU A 490 -2.42 18.67 -9.08
C LEU A 490 -2.18 20.01 -8.36
N ILE A 491 -1.07 20.70 -8.66
CA ILE A 491 -0.78 22.03 -8.09
C ILE A 491 -1.84 23.04 -8.57
N ILE A 492 -2.21 23.01 -9.85
CA ILE A 492 -3.25 23.87 -10.40
C ILE A 492 -4.59 23.58 -9.71
N GLU A 493 -4.95 22.31 -9.55
CA GLU A 493 -6.20 21.95 -8.87
C GLU A 493 -6.19 22.36 -7.39
N TYR A 494 -5.05 22.18 -6.70
CA TYR A 494 -4.89 22.68 -5.33
C TYR A 494 -5.13 24.21 -5.27
N ALA A 495 -4.54 24.97 -6.19
CA ALA A 495 -4.74 26.42 -6.25
C ALA A 495 -6.20 26.79 -6.51
N HIS A 496 -6.89 26.10 -7.41
CA HIS A 496 -8.33 26.28 -7.66
C HIS A 496 -9.19 25.98 -6.41
N ILE A 497 -8.91 24.89 -5.71
CA ILE A 497 -9.61 24.52 -4.48
C ILE A 497 -9.42 25.61 -3.42
N ARG A 498 -8.20 26.11 -3.26
CA ARG A 498 -7.89 27.20 -2.32
C ARG A 498 -8.68 28.47 -2.65
N GLN A 499 -8.71 28.88 -3.92
CA GLN A 499 -9.47 30.05 -4.36
C GLN A 499 -10.99 29.88 -4.15
N ARG A 500 -11.55 28.69 -4.42
CA ARG A 500 -12.96 28.41 -4.15
C ARG A 500 -13.31 28.55 -2.67
N ILE A 501 -12.45 28.01 -1.81
CA ILE A 501 -12.65 28.08 -0.34
C ILE A 501 -12.54 29.52 0.15
N GLU A 502 -11.59 30.31 -0.36
CA GLU A 502 -11.43 31.71 0.01
C GLU A 502 -12.65 32.56 -0.44
N ARG A 503 -13.12 32.37 -1.67
CA ARG A 503 -14.33 33.05 -2.16
C ARG A 503 -15.60 32.69 -1.37
N ALA A 504 -15.72 31.42 -0.94
CA ALA A 504 -16.86 31.00 -0.12
C ALA A 504 -16.84 31.61 1.29
N HIS A 505 -15.67 31.99 1.80
CA HIS A 505 -15.52 32.62 3.12
C HIS A 505 -15.58 34.16 3.08
N ASN A 506 -15.36 34.77 1.93
CA ASN A 506 -15.42 36.23 1.76
C ASN A 506 -16.15 36.61 0.45
N PRO A 507 -17.49 36.48 0.41
CA PRO A 507 -18.26 36.70 -0.81
C PRO A 507 -18.28 38.18 -1.26
N TYR A 508 -17.78 39.11 -0.44
CA TYR A 508 -17.76 40.55 -0.72
C TYR A 508 -16.35 41.14 -0.92
N GLY A 509 -15.32 40.29 -0.93
CA GLY A 509 -13.93 40.70 -1.14
C GLY A 509 -13.48 40.45 -2.56
N ALA A 510 -13.90 41.28 -3.51
CA ALA A 510 -13.32 41.43 -4.83
C ALA A 510 -12.68 42.80 -4.97
#